data_8b1121ba69a8396894ddda291bdeeefd
#
_entry.id   8b1121ba69a8396894ddda291bdeeefd
#
_cell.length_a   1.000
_cell.length_b   1.000
_cell.length_c   1.000
_cell.angle_alpha   90.00
_cell.angle_beta   90.00
_cell.angle_gamma   90.00
#
_symmetry.space_group_name_H-M   'P 1'
#
loop_
_entity.id
_entity.type
_entity.pdbx_description
1 polymer ?
#
loop_
_entity_poly.entity_id
_entity_poly.type
_entity_poly.pdbx_seq_one_letter_code
_entity_poly.pdbx_strand_id
1 'polypeptide(L)'
;PIMTEDKAYEAIFNQIKIDDKKVFDVKKYKNPEQALESGKVDALIKGNIRKPNLVIKSDTQNTAIVYGVVSQIHHTGLSVSELMKDPSNRLKVESILKDIAGSKKYEIKNAVNLKNKSRISIYMYSLLAMICLGASTFGVAIVEGLNLRSDFDTSKRLAVSPVSRLRHLVGEFAAYFLITSLNTIILYAYIRYAMKMDFAGSQLQIIGGLLVGNIMAMAMGMFIALATRVGTNAKFGLSAGIYVFSSFLAGMMNTSVAGFITNNIPLLNYINPATVLTRMFTSLYLFDDARVYMYSIMNILLISLVLFIGGAIFARRNSNDSI
;
A
#
# COMPACT_ATOMS: atom_id res chain seq x y z
N PRO A 1 11.31 -26.26 3.64
CA PRO A 1 12.10 -27.03 2.68
C PRO A 1 11.74 -26.66 1.24
N ILE A 2 12.74 -26.61 0.36
CA ILE A 2 12.60 -26.29 -1.06
C ILE A 2 13.20 -27.38 -1.92
N MET A 3 12.77 -27.46 -3.18
CA MET A 3 13.36 -28.35 -4.18
C MET A 3 13.71 -27.57 -5.44
N THR A 4 14.85 -27.88 -6.03
CA THR A 4 15.30 -27.30 -7.30
C THR A 4 15.92 -28.36 -8.18
N GLU A 5 15.72 -28.25 -9.50
CA GLU A 5 16.29 -29.11 -10.51
C GLU A 5 17.65 -28.57 -11.01
N ASP A 6 17.91 -27.27 -10.83
CA ASP A 6 19.13 -26.62 -11.29
C ASP A 6 20.20 -26.59 -10.19
N LYS A 7 21.40 -27.13 -10.51
CA LYS A 7 22.56 -27.14 -9.60
C LYS A 7 23.03 -25.74 -9.18
N ALA A 8 22.81 -24.74 -10.02
CA ALA A 8 23.19 -23.36 -9.71
C ALA A 8 22.31 -22.77 -8.59
N TYR A 9 21.01 -23.01 -8.63
CA TYR A 9 20.11 -22.65 -7.54
C TYR A 9 20.43 -23.42 -6.26
N GLU A 10 20.74 -24.72 -6.36
CA GLU A 10 21.13 -25.53 -5.20
C GLU A 10 22.37 -24.95 -4.51
N ALA A 11 23.41 -24.58 -5.28
CA ALA A 11 24.62 -23.97 -4.75
C ALA A 11 24.35 -22.64 -4.04
N ILE A 12 23.53 -21.77 -4.64
CA ILE A 12 23.18 -20.45 -4.08
C ILE A 12 22.37 -20.61 -2.80
N PHE A 13 21.33 -21.44 -2.78
CA PHE A 13 20.50 -21.64 -1.59
C PHE A 13 21.26 -22.28 -0.42
N ASN A 14 22.23 -23.17 -0.69
CA ASN A 14 23.08 -23.76 0.33
C ASN A 14 24.07 -22.76 0.95
N GLN A 15 24.42 -21.69 0.24
CA GLN A 15 25.31 -20.61 0.74
C GLN A 15 24.59 -19.59 1.60
N ILE A 16 23.25 -19.49 1.51
CA ILE A 16 22.44 -18.55 2.27
C ILE A 16 22.34 -19.04 3.72
N LYS A 17 23.12 -18.43 4.63
CA LYS A 17 23.14 -18.71 6.07
C LYS A 17 22.80 -17.46 6.85
N ILE A 18 22.11 -17.63 8.00
CA ILE A 18 21.84 -16.59 8.99
C ILE A 18 22.26 -17.13 10.34
N ASP A 19 23.10 -16.38 11.04
CA ASP A 19 23.68 -16.80 12.33
C ASP A 19 24.25 -18.25 12.28
N ASP A 20 25.01 -18.54 11.23
CA ASP A 20 25.58 -19.87 10.90
C ASP A 20 24.56 -21.00 10.66
N LYS A 21 23.27 -20.73 10.68
CA LYS A 21 22.22 -21.70 10.35
C LYS A 21 21.76 -21.55 8.90
N LYS A 22 21.60 -22.68 8.20
CA LYS A 22 21.01 -22.69 6.84
C LYS A 22 19.58 -22.21 6.88
N VAL A 23 19.24 -21.22 6.04
CA VAL A 23 17.89 -20.67 5.94
C VAL A 23 16.98 -21.59 5.13
N PHE A 24 17.55 -22.23 4.12
CA PHE A 24 16.82 -23.10 3.20
C PHE A 24 17.31 -24.54 3.35
N ASP A 25 16.36 -25.45 3.46
CA ASP A 25 16.62 -26.88 3.46
C ASP A 25 16.30 -27.42 2.06
N VAL A 26 17.34 -27.60 1.24
CA VAL A 26 17.21 -28.09 -0.13
C VAL A 26 17.13 -29.60 -0.11
N LYS A 27 15.97 -30.16 -0.50
CA LYS A 27 15.72 -31.60 -0.54
C LYS A 27 15.52 -32.08 -1.96
N LYS A 28 15.90 -33.32 -2.23
CA LYS A 28 15.70 -33.99 -3.52
C LYS A 28 14.72 -35.16 -3.35
N TYR A 29 13.72 -35.19 -4.19
CA TYR A 29 12.74 -36.28 -4.25
C TYR A 29 12.65 -36.83 -5.67
N LYS A 30 12.34 -38.11 -5.81
CA LYS A 30 12.19 -38.77 -7.11
C LYS A 30 11.03 -38.18 -7.93
N ASN A 31 9.94 -37.79 -7.24
CA ASN A 31 8.76 -37.16 -7.85
C ASN A 31 8.54 -35.77 -7.26
N PRO A 32 9.02 -34.68 -7.94
CA PRO A 32 8.94 -33.32 -7.46
C PRO A 32 7.52 -32.83 -7.16
N GLU A 33 6.57 -33.15 -8.04
CA GLU A 33 5.19 -32.70 -7.95
C GLU A 33 4.45 -33.36 -6.78
N GLN A 34 4.64 -34.64 -6.56
CA GLN A 34 4.07 -35.34 -5.41
C GLN A 34 4.64 -34.87 -4.08
N ALA A 35 5.92 -34.47 -4.05
CA ALA A 35 6.54 -33.90 -2.85
C ALA A 35 5.95 -32.51 -2.50
N LEU A 36 5.62 -31.71 -3.51
CA LEU A 36 4.93 -30.43 -3.35
C LEU A 36 3.47 -30.64 -2.89
N GLU A 37 2.72 -31.52 -3.52
CA GLU A 37 1.33 -31.84 -3.17
C GLU A 37 1.18 -32.42 -1.77
N SER A 38 2.11 -33.28 -1.37
CA SER A 38 2.14 -33.87 -0.02
C SER A 38 2.64 -32.92 1.07
N GLY A 39 3.05 -31.68 0.71
CA GLY A 39 3.55 -30.69 1.65
C GLY A 39 4.93 -30.98 2.23
N LYS A 40 5.70 -31.90 1.64
CA LYS A 40 7.09 -32.20 2.03
C LYS A 40 8.07 -31.13 1.62
N VAL A 41 7.71 -30.33 0.60
CA VAL A 41 8.42 -29.11 0.16
C VAL A 41 7.43 -27.97 0.02
N ASP A 42 7.87 -26.74 0.35
CA ASP A 42 7.04 -25.53 0.29
C ASP A 42 7.02 -24.96 -1.12
N ALA A 43 8.09 -25.14 -1.88
CA ALA A 43 8.25 -24.61 -3.22
C ALA A 43 9.14 -25.51 -4.08
N LEU A 44 8.80 -25.59 -5.37
CA LEU A 44 9.54 -26.28 -6.41
C LEU A 44 10.03 -25.26 -7.44
N ILE A 45 11.35 -25.17 -7.66
CA ILE A 45 11.95 -24.29 -8.65
C ILE A 45 12.32 -25.11 -9.87
N LYS A 46 11.57 -24.90 -10.96
CA LYS A 46 11.80 -25.50 -12.27
C LYS A 46 12.52 -24.48 -13.17
N GLY A 47 13.30 -24.97 -14.11
CA GLY A 47 14.03 -24.13 -15.06
C GLY A 47 15.36 -23.63 -14.53
N ASN A 48 15.94 -22.66 -15.23
CA ASN A 48 17.28 -22.11 -14.96
C ASN A 48 17.22 -20.64 -14.48
N ILE A 49 18.38 -20.07 -14.10
CA ILE A 49 18.47 -18.68 -13.60
C ILE A 49 17.91 -17.66 -14.61
N ARG A 50 17.93 -17.92 -15.93
CA ARG A 50 17.40 -17.01 -16.94
C ARG A 50 15.90 -17.09 -17.12
N LYS A 51 15.30 -18.24 -16.85
CA LYS A 51 13.83 -18.45 -16.94
C LYS A 51 13.39 -19.34 -15.75
N PRO A 52 13.35 -18.77 -14.54
CA PRO A 52 12.86 -19.50 -13.38
C PRO A 52 11.35 -19.68 -13.47
N ASN A 53 10.91 -20.89 -13.14
CA ASN A 53 9.49 -21.20 -12.94
C ASN A 53 9.32 -21.72 -11.52
N LEU A 54 8.69 -20.93 -10.66
CA LEU A 54 8.42 -21.28 -9.28
C LEU A 54 7.02 -21.84 -9.16
N VAL A 55 6.93 -23.12 -8.78
CA VAL A 55 5.66 -23.80 -8.51
C VAL A 55 5.47 -23.90 -7.00
N ILE A 56 4.35 -23.37 -6.50
CA ILE A 56 3.98 -23.38 -5.07
C ILE A 56 2.60 -23.99 -4.90
N LYS A 57 2.37 -24.70 -3.79
CA LYS A 57 1.07 -25.29 -3.47
C LYS A 57 0.13 -24.29 -2.80
N SER A 58 0.68 -23.44 -1.95
CA SER A 58 -0.06 -22.44 -1.18
C SER A 58 0.79 -21.19 -0.97
N ASP A 59 0.13 -20.04 -0.95
CA ASP A 59 0.78 -18.76 -0.70
C ASP A 59 1.06 -18.61 0.80
N THR A 60 2.22 -19.09 1.23
CA THR A 60 2.70 -19.04 2.61
C THR A 60 3.85 -18.03 2.73
N GLN A 61 4.16 -17.63 3.98
CA GLN A 61 5.31 -16.77 4.22
C GLN A 61 6.64 -17.39 3.72
N ASN A 62 6.77 -18.71 3.80
CA ASN A 62 7.95 -19.42 3.31
C ASN A 62 8.04 -19.35 1.78
N THR A 63 6.92 -19.51 1.07
CA THR A 63 6.89 -19.43 -0.39
C THR A 63 7.12 -18.01 -0.88
N ALA A 64 6.65 -16.99 -0.17
CA ALA A 64 6.93 -15.58 -0.47
C ALA A 64 8.42 -15.23 -0.33
N ILE A 65 9.10 -15.80 0.68
CA ILE A 65 10.56 -15.65 0.84
C ILE A 65 11.31 -16.31 -0.31
N VAL A 66 10.91 -17.53 -0.68
CA VAL A 66 11.52 -18.26 -1.82
C VAL A 66 11.33 -17.47 -3.11
N TYR A 67 10.11 -16.93 -3.36
CA TYR A 67 9.82 -16.10 -4.51
C TYR A 67 10.72 -14.85 -4.56
N GLY A 68 10.87 -14.15 -3.43
CA GLY A 68 11.72 -12.96 -3.32
C GLY A 68 13.18 -13.27 -3.67
N VAL A 69 13.71 -14.37 -3.14
CA VAL A 69 15.09 -14.79 -3.41
C VAL A 69 15.28 -15.24 -4.86
N VAL A 70 14.35 -16.02 -5.42
CA VAL A 70 14.41 -16.46 -6.83
C VAL A 70 14.33 -15.26 -7.77
N SER A 71 13.44 -14.31 -7.50
CA SER A 71 13.29 -13.07 -8.29
C SER A 71 14.58 -12.24 -8.25
N GLN A 72 15.18 -12.09 -7.06
CA GLN A 72 16.46 -11.38 -6.90
C GLN A 72 17.59 -12.05 -7.69
N ILE A 73 17.71 -13.38 -7.59
CA ILE A 73 18.72 -14.15 -8.35
C ILE A 73 18.51 -13.97 -9.85
N HIS A 74 17.26 -13.99 -10.32
CA HIS A 74 16.91 -13.80 -11.73
C HIS A 74 17.31 -12.40 -12.22
N HIS A 75 16.90 -11.34 -11.52
CA HIS A 75 17.24 -9.96 -11.88
C HIS A 75 18.76 -9.71 -11.87
N THR A 76 19.45 -10.20 -10.83
CA THR A 76 20.92 -10.12 -10.75
C THR A 76 21.60 -10.89 -11.89
N GLY A 77 21.11 -12.12 -12.17
CA GLY A 77 21.63 -12.95 -13.26
C GLY A 77 21.46 -12.32 -14.65
N LEU A 78 20.34 -11.66 -14.91
CA LEU A 78 20.12 -10.91 -16.16
C LEU A 78 21.07 -9.71 -16.26
N SER A 79 21.20 -8.92 -15.19
CA SER A 79 22.09 -7.74 -15.16
C SER A 79 23.55 -8.13 -15.39
N VAL A 80 24.03 -9.19 -14.73
CA VAL A 80 25.38 -9.71 -14.91
C VAL A 80 25.58 -10.27 -16.32
N SER A 81 24.58 -10.96 -16.89
CA SER A 81 24.67 -11.50 -18.25
C SER A 81 24.70 -10.43 -19.33
N GLU A 82 24.05 -9.28 -19.13
CA GLU A 82 24.12 -8.13 -20.02
C GLU A 82 25.49 -7.44 -19.94
N LEU A 83 26.01 -7.25 -18.74
CA LEU A 83 27.35 -6.66 -18.54
C LEU A 83 28.47 -7.54 -19.10
N MET A 84 28.32 -8.86 -19.08
CA MET A 84 29.29 -9.80 -19.66
C MET A 84 29.32 -9.84 -21.19
N LYS A 85 28.36 -9.24 -21.88
CA LYS A 85 28.37 -9.14 -23.34
C LYS A 85 29.51 -8.23 -23.86
N ASP A 86 30.01 -7.32 -23.02
CA ASP A 86 31.11 -6.43 -23.35
C ASP A 86 32.38 -6.85 -22.61
N PRO A 87 33.46 -7.28 -23.32
CA PRO A 87 34.71 -7.74 -22.70
C PRO A 87 35.42 -6.71 -21.81
N SER A 88 35.16 -5.42 -22.01
CA SER A 88 35.74 -4.31 -21.24
C SER A 88 35.19 -4.23 -19.80
N ASN A 89 34.07 -4.87 -19.53
CA ASN A 89 33.38 -4.82 -18.24
C ASN A 89 33.75 -5.97 -17.27
N ARG A 90 34.66 -6.88 -17.63
CA ARG A 90 35.04 -8.03 -16.78
C ARG A 90 35.52 -7.64 -15.38
N LEU A 91 36.34 -6.60 -15.26
CA LEU A 91 36.82 -6.08 -13.96
C LEU A 91 35.68 -5.42 -13.15
N LYS A 92 34.73 -4.74 -13.82
CA LYS A 92 33.53 -4.19 -13.18
C LYS A 92 32.58 -5.28 -12.72
N VAL A 93 32.44 -6.37 -13.45
CA VAL A 93 31.60 -7.51 -13.06
C VAL A 93 32.15 -8.18 -11.80
N GLU A 94 33.48 -8.27 -11.65
CA GLU A 94 34.10 -8.87 -10.45
C GLU A 94 33.94 -7.97 -9.21
N SER A 95 34.03 -6.65 -9.36
CA SER A 95 33.74 -5.70 -8.28
C SER A 95 32.24 -5.70 -7.92
N ILE A 96 31.35 -5.73 -8.91
CA ILE A 96 29.90 -5.82 -8.70
C ILE A 96 29.52 -7.14 -8.02
N LEU A 97 30.14 -8.26 -8.43
CA LEU A 97 29.93 -9.56 -7.77
C LEU A 97 30.45 -9.55 -6.32
N LYS A 98 31.57 -8.86 -6.04
CA LYS A 98 32.08 -8.64 -4.69
C LYS A 98 31.16 -7.73 -3.87
N ASP A 99 30.67 -6.66 -4.45
CA ASP A 99 29.71 -5.75 -3.81
C ASP A 99 28.36 -6.43 -3.58
N ILE A 100 27.87 -7.23 -4.53
CA ILE A 100 26.67 -8.06 -4.35
C ILE A 100 26.90 -9.14 -3.29
N ALA A 101 28.08 -9.73 -3.21
CA ALA A 101 28.43 -10.66 -2.14
C ALA A 101 28.61 -9.97 -0.77
N GLY A 102 29.04 -8.71 -0.77
CA GLY A 102 29.10 -7.84 0.42
C GLY A 102 27.75 -7.28 0.84
N SER A 103 26.92 -6.86 -0.12
CA SER A 103 25.55 -6.38 0.14
C SER A 103 24.59 -7.52 0.50
N LYS A 104 24.93 -8.78 0.22
CA LYS A 104 24.19 -9.94 0.74
C LYS A 104 23.96 -9.89 2.25
N LYS A 105 24.88 -9.29 3.02
CA LYS A 105 24.69 -9.09 4.46
C LYS A 105 23.58 -8.06 4.77
N TYR A 106 23.37 -7.08 3.87
CA TYR A 106 22.39 -6.01 4.05
C TYR A 106 20.98 -6.41 3.55
N GLU A 107 20.90 -7.06 2.40
CA GLU A 107 19.62 -7.51 1.82
C GLU A 107 19.05 -8.75 2.52
N ILE A 108 19.94 -9.65 2.97
CA ILE A 108 19.52 -10.78 3.82
C ILE A 108 19.06 -10.28 5.20
N LYS A 109 19.68 -9.25 5.77
CA LYS A 109 19.20 -8.61 6.99
C LYS A 109 17.81 -8.00 6.79
N ASN A 110 17.55 -7.40 5.64
CA ASN A 110 16.22 -6.86 5.28
C ASN A 110 15.20 -7.94 4.93
N ALA A 111 15.62 -9.02 4.25
CA ALA A 111 14.80 -10.20 4.01
C ALA A 111 14.52 -11.00 5.30
N VAL A 112 15.44 -10.99 6.26
CA VAL A 112 15.29 -11.64 7.58
C VAL A 112 14.43 -10.80 8.51
N ASN A 113 14.45 -9.48 8.39
CA ASN A 113 13.45 -8.65 9.05
C ASN A 113 12.03 -8.96 8.55
N LEU A 114 11.87 -9.44 7.30
CA LEU A 114 10.60 -10.00 6.82
C LEU A 114 10.20 -11.29 7.55
N LYS A 115 11.13 -12.06 8.11
CA LYS A 115 10.85 -13.29 8.84
C LYS A 115 10.18 -13.06 10.20
N ASN A 116 10.41 -11.89 10.82
CA ASN A 116 9.70 -11.45 12.03
C ASN A 116 8.53 -10.51 11.73
N LYS A 117 8.31 -10.12 10.47
CA LYS A 117 7.24 -9.21 10.09
C LYS A 117 5.97 -10.03 9.85
N SER A 118 5.07 -9.99 10.81
CA SER A 118 3.79 -10.69 10.78
C SER A 118 2.91 -10.20 9.62
N ARG A 119 2.26 -11.11 8.90
CA ARG A 119 1.18 -10.74 7.95
C ARG A 119 0.11 -9.89 8.63
N ILE A 120 -0.15 -10.13 9.91
CA ILE A 120 -1.09 -9.37 10.72
C ILE A 120 -0.71 -7.88 10.74
N SER A 121 0.59 -7.55 10.84
CA SER A 121 1.03 -6.14 10.82
C SER A 121 0.67 -5.44 9.51
N ILE A 122 0.82 -6.09 8.36
CA ILE A 122 0.45 -5.53 7.05
C ILE A 122 -1.06 -5.24 7.00
N TYR A 123 -1.89 -6.17 7.50
CA TYR A 123 -3.33 -5.96 7.59
C TYR A 123 -3.69 -4.82 8.54
N MET A 124 -2.94 -4.61 9.64
CA MET A 124 -3.17 -3.48 10.55
C MET A 124 -2.84 -2.13 9.89
N TYR A 125 -1.78 -2.05 9.09
CA TYR A 125 -1.51 -0.85 8.28
C TYR A 125 -2.60 -0.59 7.24
N SER A 126 -3.09 -1.64 6.59
CA SER A 126 -4.22 -1.53 5.65
C SER A 126 -5.51 -1.10 6.35
N LEU A 127 -5.75 -1.56 7.58
CA LEU A 127 -6.87 -1.14 8.41
C LEU A 127 -6.78 0.37 8.74
N LEU A 128 -5.59 0.87 9.13
CA LEU A 128 -5.38 2.30 9.35
C LEU A 128 -5.67 3.12 8.08
N ALA A 129 -5.22 2.66 6.92
CA ALA A 129 -5.50 3.32 5.64
C ALA A 129 -7.01 3.33 5.33
N MET A 130 -7.71 2.21 5.57
CA MET A 130 -9.15 2.10 5.31
C MET A 130 -9.97 3.03 6.20
N ILE A 131 -9.57 3.20 7.46
CA ILE A 131 -10.27 4.10 8.39
C ILE A 131 -10.06 5.55 8.01
N CYS A 132 -8.86 5.96 7.58
CA CYS A 132 -8.66 7.28 7.01
C CYS A 132 -9.62 7.53 5.84
N LEU A 133 -9.81 6.56 4.93
CA LEU A 133 -10.72 6.69 3.80
C LEU A 133 -12.19 6.87 4.22
N GLY A 134 -12.58 6.32 5.36
CA GLY A 134 -13.91 6.54 5.95
C GLY A 134 -14.20 8.02 6.24
N ALA A 135 -13.19 8.87 6.42
CA ALA A 135 -13.35 10.31 6.56
C ALA A 135 -13.96 10.98 5.32
N SER A 136 -14.06 10.28 4.18
CA SER A 136 -14.72 10.78 2.98
C SER A 136 -16.22 11.09 3.21
N THR A 137 -16.87 10.36 4.09
CA THR A 137 -18.27 10.62 4.44
C THR A 137 -18.44 11.98 5.12
N PHE A 138 -17.48 12.42 5.92
CA PHE A 138 -17.46 13.76 6.51
C PHE A 138 -17.21 14.85 5.46
N GLY A 139 -16.43 14.56 4.42
CA GLY A 139 -16.29 15.45 3.27
C GLY A 139 -17.63 15.70 2.57
N VAL A 140 -18.48 14.66 2.44
CA VAL A 140 -19.87 14.81 1.95
C VAL A 140 -20.68 15.68 2.89
N ALA A 141 -20.59 15.45 4.22
CA ALA A 141 -21.33 16.21 5.21
C ALA A 141 -21.02 17.72 5.15
N ILE A 142 -19.76 18.11 4.96
CA ILE A 142 -19.36 19.51 4.81
C ILE A 142 -20.07 20.17 3.63
N VAL A 143 -20.12 19.51 2.48
CA VAL A 143 -20.76 20.07 1.29
C VAL A 143 -22.28 20.13 1.45
N GLU A 144 -22.88 19.07 2.02
CA GLU A 144 -24.34 19.04 2.25
C GLU A 144 -24.78 20.02 3.34
N GLY A 145 -23.94 20.30 4.34
CA GLY A 145 -24.19 21.35 5.33
C GLY A 145 -24.26 22.76 4.74
N LEU A 146 -23.60 22.99 3.59
CA LEU A 146 -23.65 24.26 2.85
C LEU A 146 -24.74 24.32 1.80
N ASN A 147 -25.33 23.17 1.45
CA ASN A 147 -26.31 23.07 0.38
C ASN A 147 -27.74 23.38 0.91
N LEU A 148 -28.34 24.50 0.49
CA LEU A 148 -29.69 24.92 0.90
C LEU A 148 -30.81 23.94 0.53
N ARG A 149 -30.54 23.04 -0.42
CA ARG A 149 -31.47 21.98 -0.86
C ARG A 149 -31.30 20.69 -0.10
N SER A 150 -30.32 20.61 0.82
CA SER A 150 -30.09 19.41 1.63
C SER A 150 -31.13 19.30 2.75
N ASP A 151 -31.34 18.09 3.25
CA ASP A 151 -32.24 17.81 4.37
C ASP A 151 -31.69 18.29 5.72
N PHE A 152 -30.47 18.84 5.75
CA PHE A 152 -29.83 19.33 6.98
C PHE A 152 -30.40 20.68 7.41
N ASP A 153 -30.88 20.80 8.64
CA ASP A 153 -31.36 22.05 9.23
C ASP A 153 -30.27 23.11 9.38
N THR A 154 -29.00 22.69 9.46
CA THR A 154 -27.85 23.59 9.51
C THR A 154 -27.74 24.48 8.27
N SER A 155 -28.02 23.93 7.09
CA SER A 155 -27.94 24.67 5.83
C SER A 155 -28.97 25.83 5.78
N LYS A 156 -30.17 25.62 6.33
CA LYS A 156 -31.26 26.65 6.39
C LYS A 156 -30.88 27.78 7.36
N ARG A 157 -30.29 27.45 8.49
CA ARG A 157 -29.79 28.45 9.47
C ARG A 157 -28.63 29.28 8.91
N LEU A 158 -27.77 28.67 8.09
CA LEU A 158 -26.63 29.35 7.45
C LEU A 158 -27.11 30.40 6.43
N ALA A 159 -28.26 30.17 5.75
CA ALA A 159 -28.80 31.09 4.76
C ALA A 159 -29.12 32.47 5.36
N VAL A 160 -29.50 32.53 6.64
CA VAL A 160 -29.83 33.77 7.36
C VAL A 160 -28.70 34.29 8.24
N SER A 161 -27.55 33.61 8.24
CA SER A 161 -26.39 33.97 9.05
C SER A 161 -25.54 35.02 8.37
N PRO A 162 -24.97 35.99 9.11
CA PRO A 162 -24.04 36.99 8.58
C PRO A 162 -22.67 36.45 8.24
N VAL A 163 -22.43 35.14 8.50
CA VAL A 163 -21.12 34.48 8.27
C VAL A 163 -20.95 34.15 6.79
N SER A 164 -19.80 34.51 6.21
CA SER A 164 -19.52 34.15 4.82
C SER A 164 -19.40 32.63 4.65
N ARG A 165 -19.93 32.13 3.53
CA ARG A 165 -19.92 30.69 3.18
C ARG A 165 -18.52 30.07 3.26
N LEU A 166 -17.48 30.82 2.89
CA LEU A 166 -16.10 30.35 2.96
C LEU A 166 -15.62 30.14 4.40
N ARG A 167 -15.94 31.08 5.32
CA ARG A 167 -15.57 30.92 6.74
C ARG A 167 -16.25 29.70 7.35
N HIS A 168 -17.51 29.49 6.99
CA HIS A 168 -18.25 28.33 7.47
C HIS A 168 -17.66 27.04 6.94
N LEU A 169 -17.34 26.97 5.64
CA LEU A 169 -16.69 25.79 5.02
C LEU A 169 -15.37 25.48 5.70
N VAL A 170 -14.51 26.47 5.94
CA VAL A 170 -13.23 26.28 6.62
C VAL A 170 -13.44 25.81 8.06
N GLY A 171 -14.42 26.40 8.76
CA GLY A 171 -14.76 26.00 10.13
C GLY A 171 -15.27 24.55 10.21
N GLU A 172 -16.19 24.16 9.34
CA GLU A 172 -16.67 22.78 9.27
C GLU A 172 -15.57 21.78 8.89
N PHE A 173 -14.76 22.15 7.89
CA PHE A 173 -13.62 21.33 7.51
C PHE A 173 -12.65 21.12 8.71
N ALA A 174 -12.32 22.19 9.43
CA ALA A 174 -11.46 22.10 10.59
C ALA A 174 -12.09 21.24 11.72
N ALA A 175 -13.39 21.41 11.98
CA ALA A 175 -14.10 20.63 12.99
C ALA A 175 -14.14 19.14 12.64
N TYR A 176 -14.53 18.78 11.43
CA TYR A 176 -14.56 17.39 10.99
C TYR A 176 -13.15 16.79 10.87
N PHE A 177 -12.16 17.58 10.46
CA PHE A 177 -10.77 17.14 10.45
C PHE A 177 -10.27 16.80 11.85
N LEU A 178 -10.58 17.60 12.86
CA LEU A 178 -10.24 17.29 14.26
C LEU A 178 -10.93 16.01 14.74
N ILE A 179 -12.22 15.85 14.45
CA ILE A 179 -12.99 14.66 14.84
C ILE A 179 -12.42 13.40 14.19
N THR A 180 -12.19 13.43 12.88
CA THR A 180 -11.64 12.28 12.15
C THR A 180 -10.22 11.95 12.58
N SER A 181 -9.40 12.98 12.82
CA SER A 181 -8.03 12.81 13.31
C SER A 181 -8.01 12.19 14.71
N LEU A 182 -8.89 12.64 15.60
CA LEU A 182 -9.02 12.05 16.93
C LEU A 182 -9.44 10.57 16.83
N ASN A 183 -10.44 10.25 16.01
CA ASN A 183 -10.90 8.87 15.81
C ASN A 183 -9.78 7.96 15.29
N THR A 184 -9.04 8.41 14.27
CA THR A 184 -7.94 7.61 13.69
C THR A 184 -6.76 7.45 14.64
N ILE A 185 -6.46 8.46 15.46
CA ILE A 185 -5.41 8.40 16.49
C ILE A 185 -5.84 7.47 17.64
N ILE A 186 -7.09 7.53 18.09
CA ILE A 186 -7.61 6.62 19.12
C ILE A 186 -7.52 5.17 18.66
N LEU A 187 -7.92 4.89 17.42
CA LEU A 187 -7.81 3.55 16.88
C LEU A 187 -6.35 3.09 16.76
N TYR A 188 -5.46 3.95 16.26
CA TYR A 188 -4.03 3.65 16.24
C TYR A 188 -3.50 3.33 17.64
N ALA A 189 -3.87 4.15 18.63
CA ALA A 189 -3.50 3.91 20.04
C ALA A 189 -4.05 2.59 20.57
N TYR A 190 -5.30 2.26 20.24
CA TYR A 190 -5.90 0.98 20.61
C TYR A 190 -5.13 -0.21 20.02
N ILE A 191 -4.86 -0.18 18.71
CA ILE A 191 -4.11 -1.26 18.04
C ILE A 191 -2.70 -1.40 18.64
N ARG A 192 -2.03 -0.28 18.90
CA ARG A 192 -0.66 -0.28 19.41
C ARG A 192 -0.58 -0.74 20.86
N TYR A 193 -1.43 -0.19 21.74
CA TYR A 193 -1.31 -0.38 23.19
C TYR A 193 -2.19 -1.50 23.72
N ALA A 194 -3.45 -1.61 23.26
CA ALA A 194 -4.35 -2.65 23.71
C ALA A 194 -4.10 -3.99 23.00
N MET A 195 -3.92 -3.99 21.68
CA MET A 195 -3.61 -5.20 20.93
C MET A 195 -2.10 -5.53 20.92
N LYS A 196 -1.25 -4.66 21.51
CA LYS A 196 0.21 -4.81 21.59
C LYS A 196 0.87 -5.10 20.23
N MET A 197 0.37 -4.45 19.20
CA MET A 197 0.93 -4.59 17.85
C MET A 197 2.10 -3.63 17.66
N ASP A 198 3.24 -4.18 17.22
CA ASP A 198 4.41 -3.38 16.88
C ASP A 198 4.29 -2.81 15.48
N PHE A 199 4.27 -1.48 15.40
CA PHE A 199 4.37 -0.73 14.16
C PHE A 199 5.82 -0.28 13.95
N ALA A 200 6.36 -0.53 12.76
CA ALA A 200 7.64 0.01 12.35
C ALA A 200 7.52 1.51 12.01
N GLY A 201 8.63 2.23 12.09
CA GLY A 201 8.67 3.67 11.90
C GLY A 201 8.40 4.46 13.19
N SER A 202 8.61 5.77 13.13
CA SER A 202 8.36 6.65 14.27
C SER A 202 6.85 6.88 14.45
N GLN A 203 6.43 7.07 15.70
CA GLN A 203 5.02 7.40 16.00
C GLN A 203 4.56 8.68 15.27
N LEU A 204 5.47 9.65 15.14
CA LEU A 204 5.20 10.89 14.44
C LEU A 204 4.92 10.68 12.94
N GLN A 205 5.63 9.76 12.29
CA GLN A 205 5.36 9.39 10.90
C GLN A 205 3.98 8.75 10.74
N ILE A 206 3.60 7.84 11.64
CA ILE A 206 2.29 7.20 11.56
C ILE A 206 1.18 8.23 11.77
N ILE A 207 1.28 9.05 12.82
CA ILE A 207 0.30 10.11 13.10
C ILE A 207 0.24 11.11 11.95
N GLY A 208 1.38 11.57 11.43
CA GLY A 208 1.43 12.44 10.26
C GLY A 208 0.75 11.85 9.04
N GLY A 209 0.97 10.55 8.79
CA GLY A 209 0.29 9.80 7.73
C GLY A 209 -1.22 9.72 7.91
N LEU A 210 -1.70 9.51 9.14
CA LEU A 210 -3.14 9.51 9.46
C LEU A 210 -3.78 10.89 9.17
N LEU A 211 -3.11 11.98 9.57
CA LEU A 211 -3.60 13.33 9.32
C LEU A 211 -3.70 13.65 7.83
N VAL A 212 -2.64 13.35 7.08
CA VAL A 212 -2.62 13.57 5.62
C VAL A 212 -3.63 12.66 4.90
N GLY A 213 -3.79 11.42 5.37
CA GLY A 213 -4.81 10.49 4.87
C GLY A 213 -6.23 11.00 5.07
N ASN A 214 -6.54 11.57 6.23
CA ASN A 214 -7.85 12.16 6.51
C ASN A 214 -8.14 13.36 5.60
N ILE A 215 -7.14 14.23 5.34
CA ILE A 215 -7.29 15.37 4.40
C ILE A 215 -7.68 14.86 3.01
N MET A 216 -6.97 13.86 2.50
CA MET A 216 -7.26 13.28 1.18
C MET A 216 -8.65 12.67 1.12
N ALA A 217 -9.04 11.92 2.15
CA ALA A 217 -10.35 11.29 2.19
C ALA A 217 -11.48 12.32 2.23
N MET A 218 -11.35 13.36 3.06
CA MET A 218 -12.31 14.44 3.11
C MET A 218 -12.41 15.19 1.77
N ALA A 219 -11.25 15.45 1.10
CA ALA A 219 -11.23 16.04 -0.24
C ALA A 219 -11.99 15.17 -1.26
N MET A 220 -11.82 13.84 -1.19
CA MET A 220 -12.54 12.89 -2.02
C MET A 220 -14.06 12.96 -1.78
N GLY A 221 -14.49 13.00 -0.53
CA GLY A 221 -15.91 13.14 -0.17
C GLY A 221 -16.51 14.46 -0.67
N MET A 222 -15.82 15.57 -0.49
CA MET A 222 -16.23 16.88 -1.00
C MET A 222 -16.35 16.87 -2.52
N PHE A 223 -15.36 16.28 -3.22
CA PHE A 223 -15.41 16.14 -4.68
C PHE A 223 -16.63 15.34 -5.13
N ILE A 224 -16.90 14.18 -4.51
CA ILE A 224 -18.07 13.35 -4.84
C ILE A 224 -19.37 14.13 -4.63
N ALA A 225 -19.50 14.83 -3.52
CA ALA A 225 -20.70 15.60 -3.20
C ALA A 225 -20.96 16.75 -4.17
N LEU A 226 -19.90 17.41 -4.67
CA LEU A 226 -19.97 18.51 -5.62
C LEU A 226 -20.15 18.04 -7.06
N ALA A 227 -19.55 16.91 -7.43
CA ALA A 227 -19.61 16.35 -8.79
C ALA A 227 -20.95 15.67 -9.09
N THR A 228 -21.69 15.22 -8.07
CA THR A 228 -22.92 14.45 -8.24
C THR A 228 -24.16 15.29 -7.90
N ARG A 229 -25.25 15.11 -8.68
CA ARG A 229 -26.54 15.81 -8.51
C ARG A 229 -27.63 14.91 -7.91
N VAL A 230 -27.22 13.90 -7.15
CA VAL A 230 -28.14 12.98 -6.46
C VAL A 230 -28.50 13.49 -5.07
N GLY A 231 -29.53 12.92 -4.44
CA GLY A 231 -29.96 13.31 -3.09
C GLY A 231 -28.87 13.01 -2.04
N THR A 232 -28.97 13.68 -0.88
CA THR A 232 -28.00 13.65 0.20
C THR A 232 -27.63 12.22 0.63
N ASN A 233 -28.63 11.37 0.90
CA ASN A 233 -28.38 9.97 1.30
C ASN A 233 -27.64 9.17 0.23
N ALA A 234 -27.95 9.42 -1.05
CA ALA A 234 -27.26 8.75 -2.16
C ALA A 234 -25.79 9.19 -2.28
N LYS A 235 -25.46 10.45 -1.95
CA LYS A 235 -24.07 10.94 -1.91
C LYS A 235 -23.26 10.24 -0.82
N PHE A 236 -23.84 10.06 0.37
CA PHE A 236 -23.21 9.27 1.44
C PHE A 236 -22.96 7.83 1.01
N GLY A 237 -23.98 7.18 0.42
CA GLY A 237 -23.88 5.83 -0.10
C GLY A 237 -22.81 5.71 -1.20
N LEU A 238 -22.77 6.67 -2.12
CA LEU A 238 -21.77 6.72 -3.19
C LEU A 238 -20.34 6.89 -2.64
N SER A 239 -20.16 7.81 -1.68
CA SER A 239 -18.87 8.01 -1.02
C SER A 239 -18.41 6.72 -0.31
N ALA A 240 -19.31 6.09 0.46
CA ALA A 240 -19.03 4.83 1.12
C ALA A 240 -18.69 3.72 0.12
N GLY A 241 -19.46 3.58 -0.96
CA GLY A 241 -19.21 2.60 -2.02
C GLY A 241 -17.85 2.80 -2.69
N ILE A 242 -17.49 4.05 -3.03
CA ILE A 242 -16.24 4.37 -3.69
C ILE A 242 -15.05 4.04 -2.79
N TYR A 243 -15.06 4.42 -1.49
CA TYR A 243 -13.92 4.13 -0.65
C TYR A 243 -13.77 2.63 -0.34
N VAL A 244 -14.88 1.90 -0.17
CA VAL A 244 -14.86 0.44 0.02
C VAL A 244 -14.35 -0.26 -1.25
N PHE A 245 -14.85 0.12 -2.42
CA PHE A 245 -14.40 -0.42 -3.70
C PHE A 245 -12.91 -0.11 -3.96
N SER A 246 -12.47 1.12 -3.69
CA SER A 246 -11.06 1.51 -3.76
C SER A 246 -10.18 0.66 -2.84
N SER A 247 -10.65 0.38 -1.62
CA SER A 247 -9.96 -0.47 -0.64
C SER A 247 -9.88 -1.93 -1.10
N PHE A 248 -10.93 -2.45 -1.74
CA PHE A 248 -10.93 -3.77 -2.35
C PHE A 248 -9.88 -3.87 -3.47
N LEU A 249 -9.85 -2.89 -4.39
CA LEU A 249 -8.86 -2.84 -5.47
C LEU A 249 -7.41 -2.69 -4.95
N ALA A 250 -7.22 -2.01 -3.81
CA ALA A 250 -5.93 -1.92 -3.15
C ALA A 250 -5.46 -3.23 -2.49
N GLY A 251 -6.31 -4.28 -2.50
CA GLY A 251 -5.99 -5.57 -1.92
C GLY A 251 -6.09 -5.61 -0.39
N MET A 252 -6.75 -4.63 0.24
CA MET A 252 -6.91 -4.60 1.70
C MET A 252 -7.73 -5.79 2.21
N MET A 253 -8.68 -6.28 1.40
CA MET A 253 -9.50 -7.45 1.72
C MET A 253 -8.92 -8.75 1.14
N ASN A 254 -8.29 -8.66 -0.04
CA ASN A 254 -7.69 -9.81 -0.73
C ASN A 254 -6.44 -9.36 -1.49
N THR A 255 -5.28 -9.84 -1.05
CA THR A 255 -3.96 -9.49 -1.62
C THR A 255 -3.80 -9.93 -3.08
N SER A 256 -4.52 -10.98 -3.53
CA SER A 256 -4.48 -11.43 -4.92
C SER A 256 -5.02 -10.37 -5.89
N VAL A 257 -5.99 -9.56 -5.45
CA VAL A 257 -6.53 -8.43 -6.24
C VAL A 257 -5.47 -7.38 -6.49
N ALA A 258 -4.70 -7.00 -5.45
CA ALA A 258 -3.59 -6.06 -5.60
C ALA A 258 -2.55 -6.56 -6.59
N GLY A 259 -2.21 -7.85 -6.56
CA GLY A 259 -1.31 -8.49 -7.52
C GLY A 259 -1.84 -8.42 -8.95
N PHE A 260 -3.11 -8.74 -9.16
CA PHE A 260 -3.76 -8.65 -10.47
C PHE A 260 -3.74 -7.21 -11.02
N ILE A 261 -4.08 -6.22 -10.20
CA ILE A 261 -4.08 -4.80 -10.59
C ILE A 261 -2.66 -4.34 -10.94
N THR A 262 -1.67 -4.71 -10.14
CA THR A 262 -0.26 -4.32 -10.37
C THR A 262 0.26 -4.87 -11.71
N ASN A 263 -0.12 -6.09 -12.07
CA ASN A 263 0.36 -6.75 -13.29
C ASN A 263 -0.39 -6.31 -14.56
N ASN A 264 -1.69 -6.00 -14.46
CA ASN A 264 -2.54 -5.76 -15.62
C ASN A 264 -2.88 -4.27 -15.81
N ILE A 265 -3.02 -3.51 -14.72
CA ILE A 265 -3.44 -2.10 -14.75
C ILE A 265 -2.57 -1.27 -13.78
N PRO A 266 -1.25 -1.16 -14.01
CA PRO A 266 -0.34 -0.52 -13.06
C PRO A 266 -0.66 0.96 -12.78
N LEU A 267 -1.28 1.65 -13.73
CA LEU A 267 -1.69 3.05 -13.59
C LEU A 267 -2.68 3.24 -12.43
N LEU A 268 -3.55 2.26 -12.18
CA LEU A 268 -4.53 2.31 -11.11
C LEU A 268 -3.87 2.39 -9.73
N ASN A 269 -2.67 1.83 -9.56
CA ASN A 269 -1.92 1.91 -8.30
C ASN A 269 -1.49 3.33 -7.91
N TYR A 270 -1.39 4.24 -8.87
CA TYR A 270 -1.01 5.65 -8.63
C TYR A 270 -2.22 6.55 -8.42
N ILE A 271 -3.37 6.20 -9.00
CA ILE A 271 -4.60 7.00 -8.96
C ILE A 271 -5.50 6.57 -7.80
N ASN A 272 -5.51 5.28 -7.45
CA ASN A 272 -6.36 4.75 -6.39
C ASN A 272 -5.91 5.26 -5.01
N PRO A 273 -6.74 6.09 -4.32
CA PRO A 273 -6.38 6.67 -3.02
C PRO A 273 -6.10 5.61 -1.96
N ALA A 274 -6.82 4.48 -2.00
CA ALA A 274 -6.60 3.37 -1.07
C ALA A 274 -5.22 2.74 -1.25
N THR A 275 -4.79 2.51 -2.50
CA THR A 275 -3.46 1.94 -2.79
C THR A 275 -2.35 2.87 -2.34
N VAL A 276 -2.48 4.18 -2.58
CA VAL A 276 -1.45 5.17 -2.19
C VAL A 276 -1.34 5.27 -0.68
N LEU A 277 -2.46 5.29 0.06
CA LEU A 277 -2.46 5.27 1.53
C LEU A 277 -1.87 3.99 2.10
N THR A 278 -2.27 2.83 1.57
CA THR A 278 -1.70 1.54 2.01
C THR A 278 -0.20 1.49 1.76
N ARG A 279 0.25 1.96 0.58
CA ARG A 279 1.67 2.02 0.24
C ARG A 279 2.44 2.94 1.19
N MET A 280 1.88 4.08 1.57
CA MET A 280 2.49 5.00 2.54
C MET A 280 2.72 4.30 3.87
N PHE A 281 1.70 3.67 4.44
CA PHE A 281 1.84 2.99 5.73
C PHE A 281 2.70 1.73 5.64
N THR A 282 2.55 0.91 4.61
CA THR A 282 3.35 -0.30 4.43
C THR A 282 4.80 0.01 4.11
N SER A 283 5.11 1.18 3.54
CA SER A 283 6.50 1.60 3.31
C SER A 283 7.29 1.76 4.60
N LEU A 284 6.65 2.24 5.67
CA LEU A 284 7.28 2.31 7.01
C LEU A 284 7.65 0.93 7.57
N TYR A 285 6.92 -0.10 7.12
CA TYR A 285 7.11 -1.46 7.58
C TYR A 285 8.09 -2.26 6.71
N LEU A 286 8.01 -2.09 5.39
CA LEU A 286 8.77 -2.88 4.43
C LEU A 286 10.15 -2.28 4.13
N PHE A 287 10.24 -0.95 4.12
CA PHE A 287 11.45 -0.23 3.73
C PHE A 287 11.92 0.65 4.90
N ASP A 288 13.17 0.51 5.31
CA ASP A 288 13.82 1.44 6.25
C ASP A 288 14.19 2.79 5.57
N ASP A 289 13.63 3.07 4.38
CA ASP A 289 13.91 4.26 3.59
C ASP A 289 12.77 5.27 3.71
N ALA A 290 13.05 6.38 4.38
CA ALA A 290 12.12 7.51 4.52
C ALA A 290 11.69 8.12 3.16
N ARG A 291 12.44 7.90 2.07
CA ARG A 291 12.12 8.47 0.75
C ARG A 291 10.82 7.92 0.20
N VAL A 292 10.58 6.61 0.29
CA VAL A 292 9.34 5.98 -0.22
C VAL A 292 8.12 6.52 0.52
N TYR A 293 8.24 6.72 1.84
CA TYR A 293 7.21 7.33 2.66
C TYR A 293 6.94 8.79 2.23
N MET A 294 7.98 9.60 2.05
CA MET A 294 7.84 11.00 1.61
C MET A 294 7.24 11.13 0.22
N TYR A 295 7.64 10.28 -0.75
CA TYR A 295 7.01 10.24 -2.07
C TYR A 295 5.52 9.89 -1.98
N SER A 296 5.14 8.98 -1.10
CA SER A 296 3.74 8.64 -0.89
C SER A 296 2.94 9.79 -0.30
N ILE A 297 3.49 10.54 0.67
CA ILE A 297 2.87 11.75 1.21
C ILE A 297 2.68 12.80 0.11
N MET A 298 3.71 13.08 -0.69
CA MET A 298 3.61 14.04 -1.79
C MET A 298 2.52 13.64 -2.79
N ASN A 299 2.41 12.37 -3.13
CA ASN A 299 1.37 11.86 -4.02
C ASN A 299 -0.03 12.03 -3.42
N ILE A 300 -0.19 11.75 -2.12
CA ILE A 300 -1.45 11.95 -1.40
C ILE A 300 -1.86 13.43 -1.41
N LEU A 301 -0.94 14.33 -1.13
CA LEU A 301 -1.19 15.77 -1.15
C LEU A 301 -1.56 16.27 -2.57
N LEU A 302 -0.90 15.74 -3.59
CA LEU A 302 -1.20 16.05 -4.99
C LEU A 302 -2.61 15.56 -5.37
N ILE A 303 -2.97 14.34 -5.02
CA ILE A 303 -4.33 13.81 -5.23
C ILE A 303 -5.36 14.68 -4.49
N SER A 304 -5.08 15.06 -3.24
CA SER A 304 -5.97 15.93 -2.45
C SER A 304 -6.18 17.27 -3.14
N LEU A 305 -5.10 17.88 -3.63
CA LEU A 305 -5.15 19.16 -4.35
C LEU A 305 -6.00 19.05 -5.64
N VAL A 306 -5.79 18.00 -6.42
CA VAL A 306 -6.58 17.75 -7.65
C VAL A 306 -8.07 17.59 -7.33
N LEU A 307 -8.38 16.86 -6.25
CA LEU A 307 -9.77 16.66 -5.80
C LEU A 307 -10.40 17.99 -5.32
N PHE A 308 -9.68 18.83 -4.57
CA PHE A 308 -10.17 20.14 -4.16
C PHE A 308 -10.40 21.07 -5.35
N ILE A 309 -9.45 21.13 -6.30
CA ILE A 309 -9.60 21.95 -7.50
C ILE A 309 -10.78 21.45 -8.35
N GLY A 310 -10.86 20.14 -8.58
CA GLY A 310 -11.97 19.53 -9.29
C GLY A 310 -13.33 19.85 -8.64
N GLY A 311 -13.40 19.71 -7.31
CA GLY A 311 -14.59 20.08 -6.53
C GLY A 311 -14.97 21.56 -6.69
N ALA A 312 -13.99 22.47 -6.63
CA ALA A 312 -14.23 23.91 -6.81
C ALA A 312 -14.77 24.24 -8.22
N ILE A 313 -14.30 23.55 -9.26
CA ILE A 313 -14.82 23.71 -10.63
C ILE A 313 -16.30 23.28 -10.69
N PHE A 314 -16.65 22.13 -10.12
CA PHE A 314 -18.05 21.67 -10.08
C PHE A 314 -18.94 22.57 -9.22
N ALA A 315 -18.43 23.11 -8.10
CA ALA A 315 -19.16 24.06 -7.27
C ALA A 315 -19.55 25.33 -8.05
N ARG A 316 -18.61 25.90 -8.85
CA ARG A 316 -18.88 27.07 -9.71
C ARG A 316 -19.93 26.77 -10.77
N ARG A 317 -19.84 25.61 -11.42
CA ARG A 317 -20.82 25.19 -12.45
C ARG A 317 -22.24 25.07 -11.87
N ASN A 318 -22.36 24.43 -10.69
CA ASN A 318 -23.64 24.27 -10.03
C ASN A 318 -24.24 25.59 -9.52
N SER A 319 -23.43 26.59 -9.21
CA SER A 319 -23.88 27.94 -8.85
C SER A 319 -24.46 28.71 -10.06
N ASN A 320 -23.89 28.52 -11.25
CA ASN A 320 -24.37 29.19 -12.47
C ASN A 320 -25.67 28.58 -13.02
N ASP A 321 -25.92 27.28 -12.76
CA ASP A 321 -27.16 26.60 -13.18
C ASP A 321 -28.34 26.91 -12.24
N SER A 322 -28.16 27.72 -11.19
CA SER A 322 -29.19 28.11 -10.19
C SER A 322 -29.68 29.55 -10.36
N ILE A 323 -29.24 30.28 -11.40
CA ILE A 323 -29.75 31.56 -11.86
C ILE A 323 -30.67 31.32 -13.07
#